data_90817a1ac570c814665dbb46797d4097
#
_entry.id   90817a1ac570c814665dbb46797d4097
#
_cell.length_a   1.000
_cell.length_b   1.000
_cell.length_c   1.000
_cell.angle_alpha   90.00
_cell.angle_beta   90.00
_cell.angle_gamma   90.00
#
_symmetry.space_group_name_H-M   'P 1'
#
loop_
_entity.id
_entity.type
_entity.pdbx_description
1 polymer ?
#
loop_
_entity_poly.entity_id
_entity_poly.type
_entity_poly.pdbx_seq_one_letter_code
_entity_poly.pdbx_strand_id
1 'polypeptide(L)'
;MTRNHFLKTLTVLIIAVSASMSCPQALAQVSFSDNFADSTLRIDYCFSGDAAGQSLSLDCLESSDGWYGRRVNLDRMPLRGNGEFLMKDAETGARLYAWSFSSLFNEWLTTDEARHRARSFEHTVLVPMPKRKVEISLRLFNNKGEVTAGHDFIFDPSDILVRRAPGSDARWNYLHKGGDSKNCIDVVVMAEGYSAKDMKTFRKDAQAACDALLSAEPFSKMKDYLNIIAVESVSKDSGVSEPLKGQWRNTALSSHFSTFYSDRYLTSENVHDIHDQLTGIPYEHIIILANTDTYGGGGIYNSYTLTTAHHSQFRPVVVHEFGHSFGGLADEYFYEYADALDSSYDIGVEPWEPNLTTLVDFDSKWKDMLPEGCTIPTPGSHLKVSELDNSQEAIDRIGVYEGGGYLMKGIYRPSDNCRMRTNEAAGFCPVCRRSLAKLILFYTQESK
;
A
#
# COMPACT_ATOMS: atom_id res chain seq x y z
N MET A 1 26.50 92.85 11.83
CA MET A 1 25.46 92.32 12.73
C MET A 1 24.18 92.11 11.95
N THR A 2 23.90 90.92 11.48
CA THR A 2 22.55 90.49 11.05
C THR A 2 22.55 88.95 10.94
N ARG A 3 21.74 88.32 11.77
CA ARG A 3 21.51 86.87 11.83
C ARG A 3 20.53 86.50 10.75
N ASN A 4 20.90 85.60 9.86
CA ASN A 4 19.95 84.91 8.96
C ASN A 4 19.58 83.54 9.51
N HIS A 5 18.30 83.34 9.80
CA HIS A 5 17.70 82.08 10.12
C HIS A 5 17.34 81.35 8.85
N PHE A 6 17.93 80.15 8.61
CA PHE A 6 17.53 79.21 7.57
C PHE A 6 16.52 78.22 8.13
N LEU A 7 15.30 78.34 7.67
CA LEU A 7 14.20 77.37 7.94
C LEU A 7 14.41 76.12 7.00
N LYS A 8 14.72 75.01 7.56
CA LYS A 8 14.72 73.70 6.82
C LYS A 8 13.35 73.11 6.91
N THR A 9 12.65 73.08 5.79
CA THR A 9 11.41 72.32 5.57
C THR A 9 11.72 70.84 5.39
N LEU A 10 11.29 70.00 6.32
CA LEU A 10 11.42 68.54 6.26
C LEU A 10 10.21 67.96 5.56
N THR A 11 10.36 67.51 4.31
CA THR A 11 9.31 66.79 3.57
C THR A 11 9.35 65.32 3.96
N VAL A 12 8.34 64.87 4.70
CA VAL A 12 8.16 63.44 5.05
C VAL A 12 7.45 62.76 3.87
N LEU A 13 8.17 61.90 3.19
CA LEU A 13 7.64 61.04 2.13
C LEU A 13 7.02 59.79 2.80
N ILE A 14 5.70 59.69 2.87
CA ILE A 14 4.99 58.49 3.33
C ILE A 14 4.94 57.53 2.17
N ILE A 15 5.79 56.49 2.19
CA ILE A 15 5.69 55.35 1.28
C ILE A 15 4.62 54.42 1.85
N ALA A 16 3.44 54.41 1.25
CA ALA A 16 2.41 53.40 1.51
C ALA A 16 2.85 52.05 0.89
N VAL A 17 3.38 51.16 1.72
CA VAL A 17 3.59 49.76 1.33
C VAL A 17 2.24 49.09 1.37
N SER A 18 1.61 48.94 0.21
CA SER A 18 0.46 48.05 0.03
C SER A 18 0.92 46.61 0.16
N ALA A 19 0.84 46.04 1.36
CA ALA A 19 0.94 44.61 1.56
C ALA A 19 -0.27 43.95 0.88
N SER A 20 -0.07 43.46 -0.34
CA SER A 20 -1.01 42.52 -0.95
C SER A 20 -0.98 41.23 -0.10
N MET A 21 -1.95 41.10 0.81
CA MET A 21 -2.27 39.80 1.40
C MET A 21 -2.68 38.88 0.27
N SER A 22 -1.74 38.09 -0.25
CA SER A 22 -2.07 36.93 -1.03
C SER A 22 -2.78 35.96 -0.07
N CYS A 23 -4.12 35.97 -0.13
CA CYS A 23 -4.92 34.90 0.42
C CYS A 23 -4.37 33.60 -0.18
N PRO A 24 -4.03 32.56 0.62
CA PRO A 24 -3.67 31.29 0.04
C PRO A 24 -4.90 30.84 -0.74
N GLN A 25 -4.82 30.86 -2.08
CA GLN A 25 -5.81 30.20 -2.91
C GLN A 25 -5.81 28.74 -2.46
N ALA A 26 -6.92 28.30 -1.88
CA ALA A 26 -7.18 26.89 -1.72
C ALA A 26 -6.96 26.28 -3.11
N LEU A 27 -5.91 25.44 -3.25
CA LEU A 27 -5.63 24.74 -4.50
C LEU A 27 -6.91 23.99 -4.86
N ALA A 28 -7.54 24.37 -5.97
CA ALA A 28 -8.76 23.71 -6.42
C ALA A 28 -8.44 22.21 -6.59
N GLN A 29 -9.28 21.38 -6.01
CA GLN A 29 -9.13 19.94 -6.09
C GLN A 29 -9.16 19.50 -7.56
N VAL A 30 -8.30 18.53 -7.91
CA VAL A 30 -8.22 18.00 -9.28
C VAL A 30 -9.52 17.27 -9.62
N SER A 31 -10.28 17.83 -10.60
CA SER A 31 -11.49 17.20 -11.11
C SER A 31 -11.15 16.00 -11.98
N PHE A 32 -11.76 14.85 -11.69
CA PHE A 32 -11.59 13.65 -12.51
C PHE A 32 -12.08 13.88 -13.95
N SER A 33 -13.31 14.41 -14.09
CA SER A 33 -13.94 14.58 -15.40
C SER A 33 -13.20 15.54 -16.33
N ASP A 34 -12.48 16.52 -15.79
CA ASP A 34 -11.77 17.51 -16.60
C ASP A 34 -10.41 16.97 -17.09
N ASN A 35 -9.79 16.09 -16.32
CA ASN A 35 -8.42 15.64 -16.57
C ASN A 35 -8.31 14.22 -17.11
N PHE A 36 -9.30 13.35 -16.83
CA PHE A 36 -9.22 11.93 -17.15
C PHE A 36 -10.41 11.41 -17.94
N ALA A 37 -10.15 10.42 -18.79
CA ALA A 37 -11.17 9.59 -19.41
C ALA A 37 -11.59 8.45 -18.46
N ASP A 38 -12.78 7.88 -18.65
CA ASP A 38 -13.25 6.70 -17.91
C ASP A 38 -12.65 5.43 -18.53
N SER A 39 -11.31 5.34 -18.47
CA SER A 39 -10.51 4.20 -18.94
C SER A 39 -9.21 4.14 -18.13
N THR A 40 -8.59 2.98 -18.11
CA THR A 40 -7.36 2.72 -17.38
C THR A 40 -6.16 2.81 -18.32
N LEU A 41 -5.09 3.48 -17.86
CA LEU A 41 -3.73 3.33 -18.38
C LEU A 41 -2.98 2.40 -17.43
N ARG A 42 -2.56 1.24 -17.92
CA ARG A 42 -1.66 0.32 -17.25
C ARG A 42 -0.24 0.59 -17.73
N ILE A 43 0.67 0.69 -16.78
CA ILE A 43 2.09 0.95 -17.02
C ILE A 43 2.87 -0.18 -16.36
N ASP A 44 3.44 -1.05 -17.17
CA ASP A 44 4.26 -2.16 -16.70
C ASP A 44 5.72 -1.76 -16.66
N TYR A 45 6.38 -2.08 -15.56
CA TYR A 45 7.77 -1.81 -15.29
C TYR A 45 8.53 -3.09 -14.94
N CYS A 46 9.83 -3.09 -15.24
CA CYS A 46 10.83 -3.95 -14.65
C CYS A 46 11.72 -3.13 -13.71
N PHE A 47 11.78 -3.51 -12.43
CA PHE A 47 12.74 -2.99 -11.47
C PHE A 47 13.93 -3.95 -11.43
N SER A 48 15.14 -3.44 -11.57
CA SER A 48 16.34 -4.26 -11.70
C SER A 48 17.49 -3.69 -10.90
N GLY A 49 18.43 -4.53 -10.50
CA GLY A 49 19.64 -4.12 -9.81
C GLY A 49 19.98 -5.00 -8.62
N ASP A 50 20.74 -4.41 -7.70
CA ASP A 50 21.22 -5.01 -6.45
C ASP A 50 21.23 -3.97 -5.32
N ALA A 51 21.78 -4.31 -4.16
CA ALA A 51 21.88 -3.40 -3.02
C ALA A 51 22.72 -2.15 -3.29
N ALA A 52 23.63 -2.19 -4.28
CA ALA A 52 24.53 -1.08 -4.63
C ALA A 52 23.94 -0.14 -5.67
N GLY A 53 23.09 -0.62 -6.57
CA GLY A 53 22.51 0.19 -7.62
C GLY A 53 21.23 -0.40 -8.22
N GLN A 54 20.21 0.46 -8.40
CA GLN A 54 18.90 0.07 -8.92
C GLN A 54 18.58 0.86 -10.19
N SER A 55 17.77 0.28 -11.04
CA SER A 55 17.24 0.87 -12.27
C SER A 55 15.77 0.53 -12.47
N LEU A 56 15.04 1.42 -13.13
CA LEU A 56 13.65 1.25 -13.52
C LEU A 56 13.57 1.29 -15.04
N SER A 57 12.88 0.34 -15.63
CA SER A 57 12.65 0.28 -17.07
C SER A 57 11.15 0.18 -17.35
N LEU A 58 10.66 1.02 -18.25
CA LEU A 58 9.33 0.86 -18.81
C LEU A 58 9.33 -0.39 -19.69
N ASP A 59 8.39 -1.31 -19.44
CA ASP A 59 8.20 -2.50 -20.26
C ASP A 59 7.11 -2.28 -21.29
N CYS A 60 5.89 -1.96 -20.83
CA CYS A 60 4.73 -1.85 -21.70
C CYS A 60 3.75 -0.77 -21.24
N LEU A 61 3.01 -0.20 -22.20
CA LEU A 61 1.85 0.65 -21.96
C LEU A 61 0.60 0.00 -22.54
N GLU A 62 -0.43 -0.15 -21.71
CA GLU A 62 -1.70 -0.72 -22.14
C GLU A 62 -2.89 0.14 -21.73
N SER A 63 -3.96 0.06 -22.47
CA SER A 63 -5.23 0.69 -22.16
C SER A 63 -6.35 -0.32 -22.05
N SER A 64 -7.29 -0.09 -21.13
CA SER A 64 -8.52 -0.87 -21.01
C SER A 64 -9.71 0.04 -20.71
N ASP A 65 -10.92 -0.45 -20.99
CA ASP A 65 -12.15 0.29 -20.71
C ASP A 65 -12.43 0.30 -19.20
N GLY A 66 -12.98 1.41 -18.70
CA GLY A 66 -13.35 1.62 -17.33
C GLY A 66 -12.14 2.01 -16.44
N TRP A 67 -12.38 2.95 -15.55
CA TRP A 67 -11.51 3.28 -14.46
C TRP A 67 -12.20 2.92 -13.14
N TYR A 68 -11.60 1.99 -12.40
CA TYR A 68 -12.17 1.43 -11.18
C TYR A 68 -11.48 1.92 -9.90
N GLY A 69 -10.42 2.72 -10.04
CA GLY A 69 -9.74 3.35 -8.92
C GLY A 69 -10.40 4.66 -8.48
N ARG A 70 -9.83 5.27 -7.45
CA ARG A 70 -10.37 6.49 -6.85
C ARG A 70 -10.55 7.63 -7.86
N ARG A 71 -11.60 8.43 -7.64
CA ARG A 71 -11.93 9.62 -8.46
C ARG A 71 -11.84 10.93 -7.68
N VAL A 72 -11.46 10.84 -6.41
CA VAL A 72 -11.28 11.96 -5.47
C VAL A 72 -9.86 11.97 -4.93
N ASN A 73 -9.41 13.08 -4.37
CA ASN A 73 -8.06 13.24 -3.80
C ASN A 73 -6.93 12.81 -4.76
N LEU A 74 -7.10 13.07 -6.05
CA LEU A 74 -6.29 12.49 -7.12
C LEU A 74 -4.81 12.88 -7.03
N ASP A 75 -4.52 14.11 -6.64
CA ASP A 75 -3.19 14.71 -6.54
C ASP A 75 -2.49 14.46 -5.20
N ARG A 76 -3.09 13.64 -4.33
CA ARG A 76 -2.62 13.39 -2.96
C ARG A 76 -2.24 11.94 -2.74
N MET A 77 -1.34 11.70 -1.79
CA MET A 77 -0.96 10.37 -1.29
C MET A 77 -1.26 10.31 0.21
N PRO A 78 -2.00 9.31 0.67
CA PRO A 78 -2.31 9.16 2.09
C PRO A 78 -1.14 8.59 2.88
N LEU A 79 -0.32 7.74 2.25
CA LEU A 79 0.88 7.12 2.80
C LEU A 79 2.00 7.20 1.75
N ARG A 80 3.25 7.15 2.20
CA ARG A 80 4.40 7.30 1.32
C ARG A 80 4.81 6.01 0.61
N GLY A 81 4.85 4.87 1.31
CA GLY A 81 5.41 3.62 0.76
C GLY A 81 6.92 3.69 0.45
N ASN A 82 7.40 2.68 -0.28
CA ASN A 82 8.79 2.61 -0.78
C ASN A 82 8.91 3.04 -2.24
N GLY A 83 7.79 3.31 -2.92
CA GLY A 83 7.72 3.82 -4.27
C GLY A 83 6.67 4.93 -4.40
N GLU A 84 6.93 5.88 -5.28
CA GLU A 84 6.05 7.01 -5.56
C GLU A 84 5.86 7.16 -7.06
N PHE A 85 4.61 7.30 -7.48
CA PHE A 85 4.19 7.62 -8.83
C PHE A 85 3.52 8.98 -8.87
N LEU A 86 3.97 9.86 -9.74
CA LEU A 86 3.39 11.18 -9.98
C LEU A 86 3.04 11.35 -11.45
N MET A 87 1.87 11.94 -11.70
CA MET A 87 1.46 12.40 -13.02
C MET A 87 1.18 13.90 -12.96
N LYS A 88 1.84 14.66 -13.82
CA LYS A 88 1.68 16.11 -13.95
C LYS A 88 1.24 16.47 -15.36
N ASP A 89 0.45 17.50 -15.48
CA ASP A 89 0.15 18.13 -16.77
C ASP A 89 1.45 18.62 -17.42
N ALA A 90 1.73 18.18 -18.64
CA ALA A 90 3.01 18.49 -19.31
C ALA A 90 3.17 19.97 -19.69
N GLU A 91 2.05 20.72 -19.80
CA GLU A 91 2.06 22.13 -20.17
C GLU A 91 2.14 23.05 -18.96
N THR A 92 1.39 22.74 -17.90
CA THR A 92 1.26 23.59 -16.72
C THR A 92 2.12 23.16 -15.53
N GLY A 93 2.61 21.90 -15.52
CA GLY A 93 3.29 21.29 -14.39
C GLY A 93 2.39 20.96 -13.19
N ALA A 94 1.07 21.19 -13.31
CA ALA A 94 0.12 20.89 -12.24
C ALA A 94 0.06 19.38 -11.97
N ARG A 95 0.11 18.98 -10.69
CA ARG A 95 -0.05 17.59 -10.28
C ARG A 95 -1.50 17.14 -10.53
N LEU A 96 -1.68 16.08 -11.30
CA LEU A 96 -2.98 15.53 -11.65
C LEU A 96 -3.30 14.24 -10.90
N TYR A 97 -2.28 13.38 -10.71
CA TYR A 97 -2.44 12.12 -10.00
C TYR A 97 -1.18 11.80 -9.19
N ALA A 98 -1.38 11.23 -8.01
CA ALA A 98 -0.29 10.77 -7.16
C ALA A 98 -0.65 9.42 -6.54
N TRP A 99 0.28 8.50 -6.49
CA TRP A 99 0.09 7.17 -5.94
C TRP A 99 1.40 6.67 -5.33
N SER A 100 1.31 5.81 -4.34
CA SER A 100 2.47 5.24 -3.65
C SER A 100 2.27 3.74 -3.45
N PHE A 101 3.37 3.02 -3.33
CA PHE A 101 3.36 1.57 -3.25
C PHE A 101 4.61 1.03 -2.54
N SER A 102 4.59 -0.25 -2.21
CA SER A 102 5.80 -1.05 -1.95
C SER A 102 5.91 -2.14 -3.02
N SER A 103 7.05 -2.77 -3.12
CA SER A 103 7.30 -3.83 -4.10
C SER A 103 8.12 -4.96 -3.51
N LEU A 104 7.97 -6.14 -4.07
CA LEU A 104 8.80 -7.30 -3.74
C LEU A 104 10.29 -7.02 -3.99
N PHE A 105 10.61 -6.18 -4.99
CA PHE A 105 11.97 -5.71 -5.25
C PHE A 105 12.57 -4.95 -4.06
N ASN A 106 11.82 -4.03 -3.44
CA ASN A 106 12.28 -3.29 -2.27
C ASN A 106 12.54 -4.20 -1.07
N GLU A 107 11.70 -5.21 -0.86
CA GLU A 107 11.92 -6.20 0.19
C GLU A 107 13.16 -7.06 -0.09
N TRP A 108 13.32 -7.53 -1.35
CA TRP A 108 14.49 -8.31 -1.75
C TRP A 108 15.80 -7.53 -1.58
N LEU A 109 15.80 -6.22 -1.80
CA LEU A 109 16.99 -5.37 -1.61
C LEU A 109 17.53 -5.38 -0.17
N THR A 110 16.72 -5.77 0.83
CA THR A 110 17.15 -5.91 2.22
C THR A 110 17.82 -7.25 2.52
N THR A 111 17.77 -8.22 1.60
CA THR A 111 18.31 -9.56 1.78
C THR A 111 19.82 -9.62 1.55
N ASP A 112 20.47 -10.68 2.08
CA ASP A 112 21.89 -10.94 1.81
C ASP A 112 22.16 -11.24 0.32
N GLU A 113 21.20 -11.88 -0.38
CA GLU A 113 21.30 -12.17 -1.81
C GLU A 113 21.52 -10.90 -2.64
N ALA A 114 20.82 -9.81 -2.30
CA ALA A 114 20.92 -8.54 -3.02
C ALA A 114 22.30 -7.87 -2.92
N ARG A 115 23.13 -8.25 -1.94
CA ARG A 115 24.52 -7.75 -1.82
C ARG A 115 25.47 -8.40 -2.80
N HIS A 116 25.08 -9.52 -3.42
CA HIS A 116 25.95 -10.37 -4.24
C HIS A 116 25.42 -10.65 -5.65
N ARG A 117 24.17 -10.30 -5.92
CA ARG A 117 23.50 -10.63 -7.18
C ARG A 117 22.51 -9.55 -7.57
N ALA A 118 22.46 -9.20 -8.86
CA ALA A 118 21.39 -8.39 -9.42
C ALA A 118 20.24 -9.29 -9.86
N ARG A 119 18.98 -8.83 -9.64
CA ARG A 119 17.75 -9.46 -10.10
C ARG A 119 16.82 -8.43 -10.74
N SER A 120 15.79 -8.93 -11.45
CA SER A 120 14.69 -8.15 -12.00
C SER A 120 13.38 -8.62 -11.39
N PHE A 121 12.46 -7.66 -11.16
CA PHE A 121 11.13 -7.89 -10.65
C PHE A 121 10.12 -7.09 -11.47
N GLU A 122 8.99 -7.71 -11.75
CA GLU A 122 7.87 -7.05 -12.39
C GLU A 122 7.14 -6.10 -11.41
N HIS A 123 6.61 -5.02 -11.96
CA HIS A 123 5.74 -4.10 -11.24
C HIS A 123 4.74 -3.46 -12.20
N THR A 124 3.52 -3.25 -11.75
CA THR A 124 2.44 -2.62 -12.54
C THR A 124 1.88 -1.43 -11.78
N VAL A 125 1.66 -0.34 -12.50
CA VAL A 125 0.97 0.85 -12.01
C VAL A 125 -0.29 1.05 -12.83
N LEU A 126 -1.45 1.14 -12.18
CA LEU A 126 -2.72 1.49 -12.79
C LEU A 126 -3.07 2.94 -12.48
N VAL A 127 -3.39 3.70 -13.51
CA VAL A 127 -3.80 5.10 -13.37
C VAL A 127 -4.98 5.42 -14.30
N PRO A 128 -5.78 6.44 -14.00
CA PRO A 128 -6.80 6.88 -14.93
C PRO A 128 -6.15 7.46 -16.20
N MET A 129 -6.70 7.15 -17.36
CA MET A 129 -6.20 7.61 -18.65
C MET A 129 -6.27 9.14 -18.76
N PRO A 130 -5.15 9.86 -18.87
CA PRO A 130 -5.17 11.31 -19.01
C PRO A 130 -5.76 11.73 -20.36
N LYS A 131 -6.45 12.87 -20.39
CA LYS A 131 -7.03 13.43 -21.64
C LYS A 131 -6.03 14.22 -22.49
N ARG A 132 -4.86 14.54 -21.94
CA ARG A 132 -3.81 15.34 -22.57
C ARG A 132 -2.43 14.82 -22.19
N LYS A 133 -1.38 15.37 -22.81
CA LYS A 133 0.00 14.99 -22.50
C LYS A 133 0.33 15.25 -21.04
N VAL A 134 0.99 14.30 -20.43
CA VAL A 134 1.42 14.35 -19.03
C VAL A 134 2.86 13.94 -18.87
N GLU A 135 3.53 14.52 -17.89
CA GLU A 135 4.81 14.03 -17.38
C GLU A 135 4.52 12.96 -16.33
N ILE A 136 5.06 11.77 -16.51
CA ILE A 136 5.01 10.66 -15.57
C ILE A 136 6.37 10.52 -14.90
N SER A 137 6.37 10.45 -13.57
CA SER A 137 7.55 10.23 -12.75
C SER A 137 7.34 9.04 -11.83
N LEU A 138 8.28 8.10 -11.81
CA LEU A 138 8.34 7.00 -10.86
C LEU A 138 9.64 7.09 -10.05
N ARG A 139 9.58 6.90 -8.74
CA ARG A 139 10.73 6.91 -7.82
C ARG A 139 10.68 5.73 -6.88
N LEU A 140 11.84 5.14 -6.61
CA LEU A 140 12.02 4.19 -5.50
C LEU A 140 12.83 4.85 -4.39
N PHE A 141 12.53 4.47 -3.15
CA PHE A 141 13.16 5.00 -1.95
C PHE A 141 13.71 3.87 -1.09
N ASN A 142 14.84 4.13 -0.46
CA ASN A 142 15.34 3.26 0.60
C ASN A 142 14.65 3.57 1.95
N ASN A 143 15.03 2.83 2.99
CA ASN A 143 14.51 2.98 4.35
C ASN A 143 14.86 4.32 5.04
N LYS A 144 15.76 5.13 4.43
CA LYS A 144 16.08 6.49 4.85
C LYS A 144 15.25 7.55 4.13
N GLY A 145 14.42 7.12 3.17
CA GLY A 145 13.65 8.03 2.33
C GLY A 145 14.46 8.72 1.23
N GLU A 146 15.65 8.20 0.91
CA GLU A 146 16.47 8.68 -0.19
C GLU A 146 16.05 8.00 -1.48
N VAL A 147 16.04 8.76 -2.60
CA VAL A 147 15.74 8.21 -3.93
C VAL A 147 16.89 7.32 -4.37
N THR A 148 16.60 6.08 -4.69
CA THR A 148 17.58 5.08 -5.16
C THR A 148 17.48 4.80 -6.64
N ALA A 149 16.30 4.97 -7.24
CA ALA A 149 16.08 4.87 -8.68
C ALA A 149 14.91 5.76 -9.11
N GLY A 150 14.91 6.16 -10.37
CA GLY A 150 13.84 6.96 -10.94
C GLY A 150 13.72 6.81 -12.45
N HIS A 151 12.49 7.01 -12.94
CA HIS A 151 12.19 7.03 -14.38
C HIS A 151 11.16 8.13 -14.67
N ASP A 152 11.46 8.97 -15.65
CA ASP A 152 10.61 10.07 -16.09
C ASP A 152 10.37 9.97 -17.60
N PHE A 153 9.13 10.19 -18.03
CA PHE A 153 8.80 10.29 -19.45
C PHE A 153 7.55 11.12 -19.68
N ILE A 154 7.41 11.63 -20.91
CA ILE A 154 6.18 12.28 -21.36
C ILE A 154 5.27 11.21 -21.99
N PHE A 155 4.06 11.09 -21.46
CA PHE A 155 3.01 10.25 -22.03
C PHE A 155 2.06 11.09 -22.87
N ASP A 156 1.80 10.61 -24.09
CA ASP A 156 0.82 11.18 -25.00
C ASP A 156 -0.35 10.19 -25.17
N PRO A 157 -1.59 10.53 -24.79
CA PRO A 157 -2.73 9.61 -24.93
C PRO A 157 -3.08 9.26 -26.39
N SER A 158 -2.50 9.96 -27.37
CA SER A 158 -2.62 9.63 -28.81
C SER A 158 -1.52 8.70 -29.32
N ASP A 159 -0.60 8.24 -28.46
CA ASP A 159 0.46 7.33 -28.86
C ASP A 159 -0.12 5.98 -29.36
N ILE A 160 0.17 5.68 -30.62
CA ILE A 160 -0.31 4.47 -31.29
C ILE A 160 0.31 3.17 -30.75
N LEU A 161 1.39 3.27 -29.96
CA LEU A 161 2.06 2.12 -29.34
C LEU A 161 1.44 1.73 -27.97
N VAL A 162 0.48 2.50 -27.46
CA VAL A 162 -0.34 2.07 -26.31
C VAL A 162 -1.26 0.95 -26.77
N ARG A 163 -0.96 -0.25 -26.33
CA ARG A 163 -1.73 -1.45 -26.71
C ARG A 163 -3.11 -1.41 -26.04
N ARG A 164 -4.14 -1.85 -26.76
CA ARG A 164 -5.40 -2.15 -26.10
C ARG A 164 -5.29 -3.55 -25.49
N ALA A 165 -5.36 -3.63 -24.17
CA ALA A 165 -5.32 -4.90 -23.47
C ALA A 165 -6.57 -5.74 -23.80
N PRO A 166 -6.43 -7.04 -24.09
CA PRO A 166 -7.59 -7.92 -24.22
C PRO A 166 -8.27 -8.02 -22.85
N GLY A 167 -9.61 -8.06 -22.84
CA GLY A 167 -10.34 -8.33 -21.60
C GLY A 167 -10.03 -9.73 -21.07
N SER A 168 -10.09 -9.90 -19.76
CA SER A 168 -9.95 -11.20 -19.12
C SER A 168 -11.14 -12.11 -19.42
N ASP A 169 -10.88 -13.39 -19.72
CA ASP A 169 -11.91 -14.42 -19.86
C ASP A 169 -12.30 -15.06 -18.51
N ALA A 170 -11.68 -14.64 -17.41
CA ALA A 170 -11.95 -15.18 -16.08
C ALA A 170 -13.39 -14.90 -15.66
N ARG A 171 -14.06 -15.93 -15.12
CA ARG A 171 -15.38 -15.74 -14.51
C ARG A 171 -15.24 -14.99 -13.21
N TRP A 172 -16.13 -14.02 -12.98
CA TRP A 172 -16.14 -13.26 -11.76
C TRP A 172 -17.55 -12.94 -11.27
N ASN A 173 -17.70 -12.70 -9.98
CA ASN A 173 -18.96 -12.28 -9.37
C ASN A 173 -18.70 -11.50 -8.07
N TYR A 174 -19.64 -10.63 -7.70
CA TYR A 174 -19.63 -9.97 -6.40
C TYR A 174 -19.93 -10.98 -5.28
N LEU A 175 -19.07 -11.03 -4.27
CA LEU A 175 -19.30 -11.67 -2.98
C LEU A 175 -20.02 -10.69 -2.03
N HIS A 176 -19.64 -9.42 -2.10
CA HIS A 176 -20.27 -8.29 -1.44
C HIS A 176 -20.27 -7.08 -2.37
N LYS A 177 -21.37 -6.34 -2.40
CA LYS A 177 -21.50 -5.12 -3.19
C LYS A 177 -22.02 -4.00 -2.31
N GLY A 178 -21.14 -3.08 -1.89
CA GLY A 178 -21.47 -1.89 -1.11
C GLY A 178 -22.09 -0.78 -1.96
N GLY A 179 -21.65 -0.65 -3.23
CA GLY A 179 -22.15 0.40 -4.11
C GLY A 179 -21.60 0.35 -5.53
N ASP A 180 -21.63 1.50 -6.21
CA ASP A 180 -21.00 1.69 -7.52
C ASP A 180 -19.48 1.81 -7.35
N SER A 181 -18.67 1.17 -8.21
CA SER A 181 -17.21 1.23 -8.22
C SER A 181 -16.65 2.66 -8.23
N LYS A 182 -17.41 3.63 -8.74
CA LYS A 182 -16.98 5.04 -8.72
C LYS A 182 -16.90 5.65 -7.32
N ASN A 183 -17.58 5.03 -6.34
CA ASN A 183 -17.71 5.54 -4.98
C ASN A 183 -17.27 4.50 -3.92
N CYS A 184 -16.86 3.31 -4.37
CA CYS A 184 -16.44 2.20 -3.51
C CYS A 184 -15.06 1.75 -3.92
N ILE A 185 -14.37 1.12 -3.00
CA ILE A 185 -13.11 0.41 -3.22
C ILE A 185 -13.44 -0.98 -3.73
N ASP A 186 -12.94 -1.38 -4.88
CA ASP A 186 -13.11 -2.71 -5.45
C ASP A 186 -11.93 -3.61 -5.03
N VAL A 187 -12.23 -4.65 -4.26
CA VAL A 187 -11.25 -5.65 -3.81
C VAL A 187 -11.54 -6.97 -4.51
N VAL A 188 -10.60 -7.47 -5.30
CA VAL A 188 -10.72 -8.80 -5.92
C VAL A 188 -10.12 -9.87 -5.04
N VAL A 189 -10.74 -11.06 -5.06
CA VAL A 189 -10.25 -12.30 -4.46
C VAL A 189 -10.02 -13.29 -5.59
N MET A 190 -8.75 -13.59 -5.89
CA MET A 190 -8.32 -14.42 -7.01
C MET A 190 -7.99 -15.85 -6.58
N ALA A 191 -8.20 -16.78 -7.49
CA ALA A 191 -7.84 -18.18 -7.30
C ALA A 191 -6.38 -18.45 -7.71
N GLU A 192 -5.57 -19.07 -6.84
CA GLU A 192 -4.23 -19.53 -7.16
C GLU A 192 -4.04 -20.99 -6.77
N GLY A 193 -3.61 -21.82 -7.72
CA GLY A 193 -3.49 -23.27 -7.51
C GLY A 193 -4.83 -24.01 -7.42
N TYR A 194 -5.93 -23.39 -7.86
CA TYR A 194 -7.22 -24.08 -8.02
C TYR A 194 -7.40 -24.47 -9.48
N SER A 195 -7.42 -25.79 -9.76
CA SER A 195 -7.75 -26.30 -11.08
C SER A 195 -9.26 -26.17 -11.35
N ALA A 196 -9.70 -26.44 -12.57
CA ALA A 196 -11.12 -26.43 -12.93
C ALA A 196 -11.99 -27.30 -12.01
N LYS A 197 -11.42 -28.37 -11.44
CA LYS A 197 -12.11 -29.27 -10.49
C LYS A 197 -12.28 -28.61 -9.11
N ASP A 198 -11.39 -27.69 -8.75
CA ASP A 198 -11.32 -27.06 -7.43
C ASP A 198 -12.13 -25.78 -7.33
N MET A 199 -12.70 -25.26 -8.43
CA MET A 199 -13.44 -23.99 -8.45
C MET A 199 -14.61 -23.95 -7.47
N LYS A 200 -15.25 -25.10 -7.19
CA LYS A 200 -16.29 -25.14 -6.13
C LYS A 200 -15.71 -24.89 -4.73
N THR A 201 -14.48 -25.34 -4.48
CA THR A 201 -13.75 -25.10 -3.24
C THR A 201 -13.33 -23.62 -3.18
N PHE A 202 -12.74 -23.10 -4.25
CA PHE A 202 -12.36 -21.68 -4.34
C PHE A 202 -13.54 -20.74 -3.99
N ARG A 203 -14.74 -20.97 -4.55
CA ARG A 203 -15.90 -20.10 -4.24
C ARG A 203 -16.24 -20.09 -2.76
N LYS A 204 -16.05 -21.20 -2.03
CA LYS A 204 -16.25 -21.26 -0.57
C LYS A 204 -15.14 -20.52 0.17
N ASP A 205 -13.90 -20.67 -0.27
CA ASP A 205 -12.74 -20.04 0.34
C ASP A 205 -12.77 -18.53 0.11
N ALA A 206 -13.14 -18.08 -1.09
CA ALA A 206 -13.34 -16.67 -1.41
C ALA A 206 -14.46 -16.03 -0.55
N GLN A 207 -15.58 -16.75 -0.36
CA GLN A 207 -16.62 -16.28 0.57
C GLN A 207 -16.10 -16.21 2.00
N ALA A 208 -15.32 -17.20 2.45
CA ALA A 208 -14.75 -17.21 3.79
C ALA A 208 -13.74 -16.06 4.01
N ALA A 209 -12.97 -15.68 2.98
CA ALA A 209 -12.09 -14.50 3.00
C ALA A 209 -12.92 -13.20 3.10
N CYS A 210 -13.95 -13.07 2.28
CA CYS A 210 -14.89 -11.95 2.32
C CYS A 210 -15.51 -11.78 3.70
N ASP A 211 -16.03 -12.87 4.28
CA ASP A 211 -16.64 -12.87 5.61
C ASP A 211 -15.62 -12.49 6.70
N ALA A 212 -14.39 -13.00 6.61
CA ALA A 212 -13.33 -12.66 7.55
C ALA A 212 -12.99 -11.17 7.50
N LEU A 213 -12.83 -10.61 6.31
CA LEU A 213 -12.51 -9.20 6.12
C LEU A 213 -13.65 -8.31 6.62
N LEU A 214 -14.89 -8.58 6.20
CA LEU A 214 -16.05 -7.78 6.58
C LEU A 214 -16.52 -7.99 8.03
N SER A 215 -15.96 -8.96 8.77
CA SER A 215 -16.16 -9.08 10.22
C SER A 215 -15.20 -8.24 11.04
N ALA A 216 -14.05 -7.84 10.47
CA ALA A 216 -13.03 -7.07 11.16
C ALA A 216 -13.30 -5.55 11.10
N GLU A 217 -13.16 -4.85 12.25
CA GLU A 217 -13.19 -3.38 12.24
C GLU A 217 -11.88 -2.82 11.65
N PRO A 218 -11.94 -1.74 10.82
CA PRO A 218 -13.10 -0.89 10.55
C PRO A 218 -13.97 -1.38 9.37
N PHE A 219 -13.57 -2.42 8.62
CA PHE A 219 -14.27 -2.87 7.40
C PHE A 219 -15.74 -3.22 7.67
N SER A 220 -16.04 -3.85 8.83
CA SER A 220 -17.41 -4.20 9.22
C SER A 220 -18.35 -3.01 9.34
N LYS A 221 -17.83 -1.86 9.80
CA LYS A 221 -18.58 -0.60 9.94
C LYS A 221 -18.64 0.21 8.65
N MET A 222 -17.76 -0.08 7.72
CA MET A 222 -17.57 0.66 6.48
C MET A 222 -17.81 -0.18 5.21
N LYS A 223 -18.53 -1.30 5.35
CA LYS A 223 -18.80 -2.24 4.27
C LYS A 223 -19.51 -1.63 3.06
N ASP A 224 -20.29 -0.55 3.28
CA ASP A 224 -20.99 0.16 2.21
C ASP A 224 -20.04 0.96 1.29
N TYR A 225 -18.75 1.06 1.63
CA TYR A 225 -17.68 1.64 0.82
C TYR A 225 -16.82 0.58 0.12
N LEU A 226 -17.14 -0.70 0.26
CA LEU A 226 -16.35 -1.81 -0.24
C LEU A 226 -17.17 -2.69 -1.18
N ASN A 227 -16.59 -3.07 -2.30
CA ASN A 227 -17.04 -4.18 -3.13
C ASN A 227 -16.02 -5.30 -3.03
N ILE A 228 -16.46 -6.55 -2.84
CA ILE A 228 -15.59 -7.73 -2.81
C ILE A 228 -16.02 -8.63 -3.96
N ILE A 229 -15.06 -8.99 -4.81
CA ILE A 229 -15.29 -9.66 -6.09
C ILE A 229 -14.45 -10.93 -6.16
N ALA A 230 -15.06 -12.09 -6.38
CA ALA A 230 -14.33 -13.33 -6.65
C ALA A 230 -13.98 -13.44 -8.14
N VAL A 231 -12.73 -13.81 -8.44
CA VAL A 231 -12.21 -14.02 -9.80
C VAL A 231 -11.65 -15.43 -9.94
N GLU A 232 -12.22 -16.21 -10.84
CA GLU A 232 -11.87 -17.63 -11.07
C GLU A 232 -10.68 -17.74 -12.04
N SER A 233 -9.46 -17.44 -11.59
CA SER A 233 -8.22 -17.67 -12.32
C SER A 233 -7.85 -19.15 -12.25
N VAL A 234 -8.19 -19.92 -13.29
CA VAL A 234 -8.08 -21.39 -13.29
C VAL A 234 -6.63 -21.82 -13.53
N SER A 235 -6.05 -22.52 -12.57
CA SER A 235 -4.73 -23.13 -12.68
C SER A 235 -4.77 -24.47 -13.43
N LYS A 236 -3.65 -24.86 -14.07
CA LYS A 236 -3.52 -26.22 -14.66
C LYS A 236 -3.35 -27.27 -13.56
N ASP A 237 -2.53 -26.98 -12.55
CA ASP A 237 -2.26 -27.86 -11.42
C ASP A 237 -3.02 -27.40 -10.19
N SER A 238 -3.43 -28.34 -9.33
CA SER A 238 -3.91 -28.08 -7.98
C SER A 238 -2.75 -27.90 -7.01
N GLY A 239 -2.89 -26.96 -6.07
CA GLY A 239 -1.84 -26.61 -5.10
C GLY A 239 -0.86 -25.59 -5.67
N VAL A 240 0.09 -25.17 -4.86
CA VAL A 240 1.12 -24.19 -5.22
C VAL A 240 2.51 -24.80 -5.17
N SER A 241 3.51 -24.10 -5.73
CA SER A 241 4.89 -24.58 -5.73
C SER A 241 5.49 -24.53 -4.32
N GLU A 242 6.14 -25.63 -3.91
CA GLU A 242 6.87 -25.76 -2.65
C GLU A 242 8.34 -26.18 -2.94
N PRO A 243 9.24 -25.24 -3.23
CA PRO A 243 10.61 -25.51 -3.66
C PRO A 243 11.40 -26.39 -2.69
N LEU A 244 11.24 -26.22 -1.38
CA LEU A 244 11.90 -27.06 -0.37
C LEU A 244 11.50 -28.54 -0.43
N LYS A 245 10.31 -28.83 -0.98
CA LYS A 245 9.84 -30.21 -1.23
C LYS A 245 10.17 -30.68 -2.65
N GLY A 246 10.86 -29.86 -3.45
CA GLY A 246 11.14 -30.13 -4.87
C GLY A 246 9.88 -30.14 -5.75
N GLN A 247 8.80 -29.52 -5.32
CA GLN A 247 7.50 -29.50 -6.01
C GLN A 247 7.29 -28.19 -6.74
N TRP A 248 7.22 -28.26 -8.05
CA TRP A 248 6.86 -27.15 -8.91
C TRP A 248 5.51 -27.41 -9.57
N ARG A 249 4.65 -26.40 -9.63
CA ARG A 249 3.28 -26.49 -10.15
C ARG A 249 3.03 -25.40 -11.18
N ASN A 250 2.28 -25.75 -12.21
CA ASN A 250 1.83 -24.80 -13.23
C ASN A 250 0.50 -24.19 -12.79
N THR A 251 0.58 -23.07 -12.10
CA THR A 251 -0.57 -22.35 -11.56
C THR A 251 -0.85 -21.07 -12.33
N ALA A 252 -2.01 -20.46 -12.10
CA ALA A 252 -2.45 -19.27 -12.84
C ALA A 252 -1.53 -18.06 -12.64
N LEU A 253 -0.96 -17.93 -11.44
CA LEU A 253 -0.16 -16.76 -11.04
C LEU A 253 1.27 -17.17 -10.65
N SER A 254 1.65 -18.42 -10.85
CA SER A 254 3.00 -18.94 -10.61
C SER A 254 3.55 -18.71 -9.20
N SER A 255 2.69 -18.72 -8.19
CA SER A 255 3.09 -18.49 -6.80
C SER A 255 3.94 -19.64 -6.25
N HIS A 256 4.85 -19.31 -5.33
CA HIS A 256 5.68 -20.29 -4.67
C HIS A 256 6.04 -19.88 -3.23
N PHE A 257 6.22 -20.87 -2.38
CA PHE A 257 6.85 -20.72 -1.08
C PHE A 257 8.35 -20.48 -1.20
N SER A 258 8.98 -20.22 -0.09
CA SER A 258 10.43 -20.02 0.02
C SER A 258 10.95 -18.79 -0.73
N THR A 259 10.11 -17.78 -0.90
CA THR A 259 10.55 -16.47 -1.41
C THR A 259 11.64 -15.94 -0.47
N PHE A 260 12.77 -15.51 -1.07
CA PHE A 260 13.97 -15.06 -0.34
C PHE A 260 14.48 -16.07 0.69
N TYR A 261 14.30 -17.37 0.41
CA TYR A 261 14.68 -18.50 1.30
C TYR A 261 13.92 -18.53 2.64
N SER A 262 12.84 -17.77 2.79
CA SER A 262 11.96 -17.83 3.95
C SER A 262 10.86 -18.87 3.76
N ASP A 263 10.82 -19.91 4.56
CA ASP A 263 9.94 -21.08 4.41
C ASP A 263 8.45 -20.72 4.32
N ARG A 264 8.03 -19.67 5.03
CA ARG A 264 6.64 -19.24 5.14
C ARG A 264 6.27 -18.12 4.17
N TYR A 265 7.26 -17.53 3.49
CA TYR A 265 6.99 -16.42 2.60
C TYR A 265 6.49 -16.95 1.26
N LEU A 266 5.21 -16.73 1.00
CA LEU A 266 4.50 -17.16 -0.21
C LEU A 266 4.20 -15.92 -1.05
N THR A 267 4.75 -15.84 -2.25
CA THR A 267 4.57 -14.71 -3.17
C THR A 267 4.40 -15.16 -4.62
N SER A 268 4.05 -14.24 -5.50
CA SER A 268 4.19 -14.35 -6.94
C SER A 268 5.09 -13.22 -7.46
N GLU A 269 6.10 -13.57 -8.24
CA GLU A 269 6.95 -12.60 -8.93
C GLU A 269 6.34 -12.15 -10.28
N ASN A 270 5.28 -12.82 -10.75
CA ASN A 270 4.63 -12.58 -12.05
C ASN A 270 3.49 -11.54 -11.89
N VAL A 271 3.86 -10.30 -11.60
CA VAL A 271 2.88 -9.23 -11.33
C VAL A 271 2.11 -8.87 -12.60
N HIS A 272 2.73 -8.92 -13.77
CA HIS A 272 2.07 -8.66 -15.05
C HIS A 272 0.96 -9.67 -15.31
N ASP A 273 1.19 -10.98 -15.07
CA ASP A 273 0.18 -12.04 -15.23
C ASP A 273 -1.02 -11.84 -14.28
N ILE A 274 -0.78 -11.35 -13.04
CA ILE A 274 -1.86 -11.02 -12.10
C ILE A 274 -2.80 -9.97 -12.71
N HIS A 275 -2.24 -8.90 -13.25
CA HIS A 275 -3.01 -7.82 -13.86
C HIS A 275 -3.67 -8.22 -15.18
N ASP A 276 -3.05 -9.11 -15.97
CA ASP A 276 -3.64 -9.67 -17.19
C ASP A 276 -4.93 -10.43 -16.89
N GLN A 277 -4.95 -11.23 -15.83
CA GLN A 277 -6.14 -11.97 -15.38
C GLN A 277 -7.28 -11.03 -14.91
N LEU A 278 -6.99 -9.77 -14.62
CA LEU A 278 -7.93 -8.78 -14.08
C LEU A 278 -8.37 -7.72 -15.09
N THR A 279 -7.84 -7.72 -16.32
CA THR A 279 -8.16 -6.71 -17.33
C THR A 279 -9.67 -6.65 -17.61
N GLY A 280 -10.29 -5.47 -17.39
CA GLY A 280 -11.71 -5.24 -17.58
C GLY A 280 -12.62 -5.70 -16.43
N ILE A 281 -12.06 -6.25 -15.37
CA ILE A 281 -12.76 -6.55 -14.10
C ILE A 281 -12.59 -5.34 -13.17
N PRO A 282 -13.61 -4.94 -12.39
CA PRO A 282 -13.44 -3.86 -11.40
C PRO A 282 -12.47 -4.29 -10.28
N TYR A 283 -11.37 -3.53 -10.09
CA TYR A 283 -10.46 -3.73 -8.96
C TYR A 283 -9.54 -2.52 -8.69
N GLU A 284 -9.17 -2.34 -7.43
CA GLU A 284 -8.10 -1.49 -6.93
C GLU A 284 -7.13 -2.28 -6.06
N HIS A 285 -7.65 -3.25 -5.28
CA HIS A 285 -6.84 -4.07 -4.38
C HIS A 285 -7.04 -5.56 -4.68
N ILE A 286 -5.99 -6.34 -4.42
CA ILE A 286 -5.91 -7.74 -4.82
C ILE A 286 -5.64 -8.63 -3.61
N ILE A 287 -6.47 -9.66 -3.41
CA ILE A 287 -6.25 -10.77 -2.50
C ILE A 287 -6.14 -12.04 -3.34
N ILE A 288 -5.06 -12.77 -3.18
CA ILE A 288 -4.81 -14.03 -3.87
C ILE A 288 -4.92 -15.16 -2.85
N LEU A 289 -5.79 -16.12 -3.10
CA LEU A 289 -5.98 -17.30 -2.25
C LEU A 289 -5.25 -18.48 -2.84
N ALA A 290 -4.24 -18.98 -2.15
CA ALA A 290 -3.47 -20.16 -2.52
C ALA A 290 -4.13 -21.45 -2.02
N ASN A 291 -4.35 -22.40 -2.91
CA ASN A 291 -4.96 -23.70 -2.64
C ASN A 291 -3.96 -24.63 -1.92
N THR A 292 -3.69 -24.37 -0.65
CA THR A 292 -2.79 -25.16 0.18
C THR A 292 -3.15 -25.01 1.67
N ASP A 293 -2.78 -26.02 2.47
CA ASP A 293 -2.87 -26.02 3.92
C ASP A 293 -1.55 -25.64 4.62
N THR A 294 -0.47 -25.48 3.86
CA THR A 294 0.81 -25.02 4.38
C THR A 294 0.69 -23.55 4.83
N TYR A 295 1.12 -23.25 6.06
CA TYR A 295 1.06 -21.87 6.59
C TYR A 295 1.96 -20.93 5.79
N GLY A 296 1.41 -19.79 5.36
CA GLY A 296 2.16 -18.74 4.70
C GLY A 296 1.27 -17.62 4.19
N GLY A 297 1.91 -16.52 3.90
CA GLY A 297 1.27 -15.33 3.37
C GLY A 297 2.28 -14.21 3.16
N GLY A 298 1.82 -13.13 2.58
CA GLY A 298 2.52 -11.87 2.41
C GLY A 298 1.58 -10.80 1.90
N GLY A 299 1.76 -9.56 2.35
CA GLY A 299 1.00 -8.41 1.93
C GLY A 299 1.93 -7.27 1.54
N ILE A 300 1.87 -6.82 0.28
CA ILE A 300 2.73 -5.76 -0.27
C ILE A 300 1.87 -4.53 -0.53
N TYR A 301 2.20 -3.41 0.09
CA TYR A 301 1.40 -2.19 0.05
C TYR A 301 1.09 -1.73 -1.38
N ASN A 302 -0.20 -1.57 -1.70
CA ASN A 302 -0.73 -1.21 -3.01
C ASN A 302 -0.22 -2.10 -4.16
N SER A 303 0.08 -3.37 -3.85
CA SER A 303 0.37 -4.41 -4.84
C SER A 303 -0.62 -5.55 -4.67
N TYR A 304 -0.36 -6.52 -3.79
CA TYR A 304 -1.31 -7.60 -3.52
C TYR A 304 -1.14 -8.18 -2.11
N THR A 305 -2.18 -8.86 -1.64
CA THR A 305 -2.16 -9.85 -0.58
C THR A 305 -2.10 -11.24 -1.19
N LEU A 306 -1.25 -12.13 -0.71
CA LEU A 306 -1.28 -13.55 -1.03
C LEU A 306 -1.29 -14.35 0.26
N THR A 307 -2.21 -15.30 0.42
CA THR A 307 -2.37 -16.09 1.65
C THR A 307 -2.90 -17.50 1.34
N THR A 308 -2.60 -18.44 2.24
CA THR A 308 -3.06 -19.83 2.14
C THR A 308 -4.51 -19.97 2.59
N ALA A 309 -5.33 -20.73 1.84
CA ALA A 309 -6.78 -20.81 2.08
C ALA A 309 -7.21 -21.91 3.07
N HIS A 310 -6.40 -22.97 3.26
CA HIS A 310 -6.82 -24.16 4.00
C HIS A 310 -6.12 -24.34 5.33
N HIS A 311 -5.21 -23.43 5.71
CA HIS A 311 -4.62 -23.46 7.04
C HIS A 311 -5.63 -23.03 8.11
N SER A 312 -5.53 -23.58 9.32
CA SER A 312 -6.45 -23.28 10.42
C SER A 312 -6.49 -21.78 10.82
N GLN A 313 -5.40 -21.06 10.58
CA GLN A 313 -5.27 -19.61 10.83
C GLN A 313 -5.64 -18.75 9.60
N PHE A 314 -6.25 -19.32 8.57
CA PHE A 314 -6.59 -18.59 7.33
C PHE A 314 -7.33 -17.26 7.57
N ARG A 315 -8.41 -17.30 8.38
CA ARG A 315 -9.25 -16.10 8.61
C ARG A 315 -8.52 -14.93 9.26
N PRO A 316 -7.75 -15.10 10.36
CA PRO A 316 -6.94 -14.00 10.89
C PRO A 316 -5.82 -13.57 9.95
N VAL A 317 -5.18 -14.51 9.21
CA VAL A 317 -4.06 -14.20 8.33
C VAL A 317 -4.50 -13.36 7.13
N VAL A 318 -5.62 -13.68 6.46
CA VAL A 318 -6.10 -12.86 5.33
C VAL A 318 -6.39 -11.41 5.75
N VAL A 319 -6.88 -11.20 6.97
CA VAL A 319 -7.12 -9.85 7.52
C VAL A 319 -5.80 -9.14 7.85
N HIS A 320 -4.82 -9.87 8.40
CA HIS A 320 -3.49 -9.36 8.71
C HIS A 320 -2.77 -8.91 7.42
N GLU A 321 -2.68 -9.78 6.42
CA GLU A 321 -2.01 -9.49 5.15
C GLU A 321 -2.70 -8.36 4.37
N PHE A 322 -4.02 -8.26 4.45
CA PHE A 322 -4.75 -7.12 3.90
C PHE A 322 -4.47 -5.83 4.68
N GLY A 323 -4.16 -5.92 5.96
CA GLY A 323 -3.63 -4.81 6.76
C GLY A 323 -2.33 -4.23 6.19
N HIS A 324 -1.42 -5.08 5.68
CA HIS A 324 -0.23 -4.64 4.96
C HIS A 324 -0.58 -4.07 3.58
N SER A 325 -1.24 -4.85 2.74
CA SER A 325 -1.38 -4.51 1.32
C SER A 325 -2.32 -3.33 1.06
N PHE A 326 -3.41 -3.21 1.81
CA PHE A 326 -4.32 -2.07 1.74
C PHE A 326 -3.90 -0.95 2.68
N GLY A 327 -3.58 -1.32 3.94
CA GLY A 327 -3.40 -0.37 5.04
C GLY A 327 -2.01 0.23 5.15
N GLY A 328 -1.00 -0.35 4.50
CA GLY A 328 0.39 -0.01 4.72
C GLY A 328 0.80 -0.18 6.19
N LEU A 329 0.12 -1.07 6.92
CA LEU A 329 0.46 -1.37 8.31
C LEU A 329 1.72 -2.24 8.35
N ALA A 330 2.60 -1.98 9.30
CA ALA A 330 3.75 -2.82 9.59
C ALA A 330 3.41 -3.94 10.54
N ASP A 331 4.28 -4.97 10.58
CA ASP A 331 4.27 -5.98 11.64
C ASP A 331 4.60 -5.37 12.99
N GLU A 332 3.79 -5.67 14.00
CA GLU A 332 4.00 -5.20 15.38
C GLU A 332 4.74 -6.22 16.26
N TYR A 333 5.17 -7.35 15.68
CA TYR A 333 6.01 -8.33 16.40
C TYR A 333 7.50 -8.06 16.22
N PHE A 334 8.30 -8.66 17.11
CA PHE A 334 9.75 -8.53 17.13
C PHE A 334 10.39 -9.88 17.51
N TYR A 335 11.66 -10.04 17.20
CA TYR A 335 12.46 -11.22 17.56
C TYR A 335 13.49 -10.87 18.62
N GLU A 336 13.70 -11.78 19.61
CA GLU A 336 14.64 -11.56 20.73
C GLU A 336 16.10 -11.41 20.26
N TYR A 337 16.43 -11.91 19.07
CA TYR A 337 17.80 -11.99 18.54
C TYR A 337 17.96 -11.25 17.20
N ALA A 338 17.01 -10.42 16.80
CA ALA A 338 17.16 -9.61 15.60
C ALA A 338 18.17 -8.47 15.87
N ASP A 339 19.34 -8.56 15.25
CA ASP A 339 20.30 -7.47 15.26
C ASP A 339 19.79 -6.31 14.40
N ALA A 340 20.00 -5.07 14.88
CA ALA A 340 19.60 -3.86 14.16
C ALA A 340 20.26 -3.76 12.74
N LEU A 341 21.28 -4.54 12.48
CA LEU A 341 21.98 -4.60 11.20
C LEU A 341 21.20 -5.36 10.11
N ASP A 342 20.29 -6.25 10.51
CA ASP A 342 19.46 -7.04 9.58
C ASP A 342 18.03 -6.47 9.44
N SER A 343 17.75 -5.30 10.03
CA SER A 343 16.44 -4.67 9.97
C SER A 343 16.27 -3.85 8.71
N SER A 344 15.07 -3.91 8.14
CA SER A 344 14.61 -2.99 7.09
C SER A 344 14.32 -1.57 7.61
N TYR A 345 14.39 -1.33 8.93
CA TYR A 345 14.12 -0.04 9.55
C TYR A 345 15.40 0.66 10.02
N ASP A 346 15.49 1.97 9.76
CA ASP A 346 16.49 2.85 10.35
C ASP A 346 15.87 3.57 11.56
N ILE A 347 16.37 3.30 12.77
CA ILE A 347 15.83 3.89 14.00
C ILE A 347 16.04 5.42 14.11
N GLY A 348 16.86 6.01 13.24
CA GLY A 348 17.05 7.46 13.10
C GLY A 348 16.05 8.15 12.16
N VAL A 349 15.15 7.37 11.54
CA VAL A 349 14.14 7.87 10.60
C VAL A 349 12.75 7.41 11.05
N GLU A 350 11.74 8.29 10.93
CA GLU A 350 10.38 7.90 11.21
C GLU A 350 9.85 6.94 10.13
N PRO A 351 9.35 5.74 10.49
CA PRO A 351 8.74 4.82 9.53
C PRO A 351 7.56 5.45 8.80
N TRP A 352 7.37 5.11 7.53
CA TRP A 352 6.18 5.59 6.80
C TRP A 352 4.90 4.87 7.24
N GLU A 353 5.00 3.68 7.79
CA GLU A 353 3.89 2.88 8.28
C GLU A 353 3.20 3.56 9.48
N PRO A 354 1.86 3.65 9.48
CA PRO A 354 1.15 4.47 10.46
C PRO A 354 1.12 3.88 11.88
N ASN A 355 1.40 2.59 12.04
CA ASN A 355 1.35 1.87 13.31
C ASN A 355 2.72 1.59 13.93
N LEU A 356 3.79 2.15 13.38
CA LEU A 356 5.13 2.15 14.01
C LEU A 356 5.66 3.57 14.16
N THR A 357 6.53 3.77 15.16
CA THR A 357 7.28 5.02 15.36
C THR A 357 8.66 4.74 15.93
N THR A 358 9.64 5.53 15.53
CA THR A 358 10.96 5.65 16.18
C THR A 358 11.02 6.82 17.16
N LEU A 359 9.90 7.52 17.34
CA LEU A 359 9.77 8.78 18.09
C LEU A 359 10.48 9.99 17.45
N VAL A 360 11.04 9.84 16.26
CA VAL A 360 11.69 10.94 15.52
C VAL A 360 10.67 12.00 15.10
N ASP A 361 9.50 11.56 14.62
CA ASP A 361 8.36 12.42 14.31
C ASP A 361 7.04 11.83 14.84
N PHE A 362 6.98 11.62 16.15
CA PHE A 362 5.82 10.99 16.78
C PHE A 362 4.53 11.83 16.65
N ASP A 363 4.64 13.14 16.44
CA ASP A 363 3.49 14.02 16.23
C ASP A 363 2.69 13.65 14.97
N SER A 364 3.34 13.08 13.96
CA SER A 364 2.70 12.59 12.74
C SER A 364 1.97 11.24 12.91
N LYS A 365 2.11 10.56 14.06
CA LYS A 365 1.60 9.20 14.32
C LYS A 365 0.31 9.21 15.15
N TRP A 366 0.33 8.60 16.32
CA TRP A 366 -0.85 8.46 17.19
C TRP A 366 -0.70 9.20 18.53
N LYS A 367 0.20 10.15 18.62
CA LYS A 367 0.43 10.92 19.84
C LYS A 367 -0.85 11.60 20.35
N ASP A 368 -1.70 12.04 19.43
CA ASP A 368 -3.01 12.64 19.68
C ASP A 368 -4.05 11.69 20.31
N MET A 369 -3.79 10.38 20.28
CA MET A 369 -4.67 9.35 20.85
C MET A 369 -4.22 8.87 22.22
N LEU A 370 -3.07 9.31 22.71
CA LEU A 370 -2.55 8.85 24.01
C LEU A 370 -3.43 9.36 25.16
N PRO A 371 -3.71 8.49 26.16
CA PRO A 371 -4.32 8.94 27.40
C PRO A 371 -3.41 9.91 28.14
N GLU A 372 -4.00 10.83 28.91
CA GLU A 372 -3.26 11.78 29.75
C GLU A 372 -2.33 11.03 30.74
N GLY A 373 -1.06 11.45 30.82
CA GLY A 373 -0.07 10.84 31.69
C GLY A 373 0.52 9.52 31.18
N CYS A 374 0.30 9.14 29.92
CA CYS A 374 0.91 7.96 29.32
C CYS A 374 2.44 8.04 29.37
N THR A 375 3.07 7.01 29.97
CA THR A 375 4.54 6.89 30.01
C THR A 375 5.09 6.35 28.69
N ILE A 376 6.24 6.88 28.25
CA ILE A 376 6.96 6.43 27.05
C ILE A 376 8.37 5.95 27.47
N PRO A 377 8.70 4.67 27.21
CA PRO A 377 7.83 3.59 26.74
C PRO A 377 6.76 3.19 27.76
N THR A 378 5.65 2.65 27.26
CA THR A 378 4.60 2.09 28.10
C THR A 378 5.09 0.76 28.73
N PRO A 379 4.87 0.53 30.04
CA PRO A 379 5.28 -0.71 30.70
C PRO A 379 4.62 -1.95 30.09
N GLY A 380 5.33 -3.11 30.15
CA GLY A 380 4.82 -4.39 29.61
C GLY A 380 5.19 -4.66 28.16
N SER A 381 6.04 -3.83 27.55
CA SER A 381 6.35 -3.88 26.10
C SER A 381 6.91 -5.22 25.59
N HIS A 382 7.54 -6.04 26.43
CA HIS A 382 8.26 -7.25 26.02
C HIS A 382 7.58 -8.56 26.48
N LEU A 383 6.26 -8.53 26.68
CA LEU A 383 5.51 -9.75 26.99
C LEU A 383 5.62 -10.77 25.84
N LYS A 384 5.79 -12.05 26.22
CA LYS A 384 5.76 -13.15 25.26
C LYS A 384 4.35 -13.30 24.67
N VAL A 385 4.26 -13.84 23.46
CA VAL A 385 2.96 -14.07 22.79
C VAL A 385 1.99 -14.85 23.67
N SER A 386 2.50 -15.85 24.43
CA SER A 386 1.69 -16.66 25.35
C SER A 386 1.15 -15.91 26.58
N GLU A 387 1.67 -14.72 26.87
CA GLU A 387 1.32 -13.89 28.03
C GLU A 387 0.36 -12.75 27.64
N LEU A 388 0.11 -12.58 26.31
CA LEU A 388 -0.73 -11.50 25.79
C LEU A 388 -2.21 -11.74 26.09
N ASP A 389 -2.88 -10.69 26.50
CA ASP A 389 -4.34 -10.66 26.54
C ASP A 389 -4.86 -10.37 25.14
N ASN A 390 -5.55 -11.36 24.56
CA ASN A 390 -6.07 -11.30 23.19
C ASN A 390 -7.47 -10.64 23.10
N SER A 391 -8.05 -10.19 24.23
CA SER A 391 -9.34 -9.55 24.27
C SER A 391 -9.33 -8.18 23.57
N GLN A 392 -10.46 -7.78 23.00
CA GLN A 392 -10.59 -6.46 22.39
C GLN A 392 -10.38 -5.33 23.41
N GLU A 393 -10.76 -5.53 24.67
CA GLU A 393 -10.55 -4.55 25.75
C GLU A 393 -9.04 -4.29 25.99
N ALA A 394 -8.21 -5.34 25.99
CA ALA A 394 -6.77 -5.19 26.12
C ALA A 394 -6.13 -4.52 24.89
N ILE A 395 -6.58 -4.92 23.71
CA ILE A 395 -6.12 -4.38 22.41
C ILE A 395 -6.46 -2.88 22.29
N ASP A 396 -7.57 -2.43 22.88
CA ASP A 396 -8.01 -1.04 22.84
C ASP A 396 -7.22 -0.10 23.76
N ARG A 397 -6.32 -0.62 24.59
CA ARG A 397 -5.41 0.19 25.41
C ARG A 397 -4.28 0.75 24.56
N ILE A 398 -4.34 2.04 24.30
CA ILE A 398 -3.34 2.76 23.50
C ILE A 398 -2.17 3.16 24.39
N GLY A 399 -0.95 2.96 23.89
CA GLY A 399 0.30 3.38 24.54
C GLY A 399 1.42 3.57 23.51
N VAL A 400 2.64 3.45 23.97
CA VAL A 400 3.88 3.48 23.16
C VAL A 400 4.74 2.33 23.64
N TYR A 401 4.47 1.13 23.10
CA TYR A 401 5.11 -0.11 23.53
C TYR A 401 6.38 -0.38 22.72
N GLU A 402 7.51 -0.52 23.37
CA GLU A 402 8.77 -0.80 22.68
C GLU A 402 8.76 -2.19 22.03
N GLY A 403 9.31 -2.29 20.83
CA GLY A 403 9.36 -3.49 19.99
C GLY A 403 8.27 -3.47 18.89
N GLY A 404 8.69 -3.82 17.67
CA GLY A 404 7.87 -3.84 16.45
C GLY A 404 8.78 -3.84 15.22
N GLY A 405 8.25 -4.08 14.02
CA GLY A 405 9.06 -4.09 12.80
C GLY A 405 10.25 -5.04 12.88
N TYR A 406 10.04 -6.19 13.52
CA TYR A 406 11.05 -7.23 13.81
C TYR A 406 12.12 -6.84 14.85
N LEU A 407 12.22 -5.55 15.23
CA LEU A 407 13.20 -5.05 16.20
C LEU A 407 12.64 -5.02 17.62
N MET A 408 13.46 -5.44 18.58
CA MET A 408 13.12 -5.43 20.00
C MET A 408 13.20 -4.03 20.63
N LYS A 409 14.06 -3.14 20.08
CA LYS A 409 14.36 -1.82 20.64
C LYS A 409 14.42 -0.73 19.59
N GLY A 410 14.11 0.51 20.02
CA GLY A 410 14.21 1.71 19.18
C GLY A 410 13.04 1.91 18.23
N ILE A 411 12.13 0.95 18.13
CA ILE A 411 10.84 1.05 17.43
C ILE A 411 9.72 0.77 18.42
N TYR A 412 8.59 1.44 18.22
CA TYR A 412 7.46 1.38 19.13
C TYR A 412 6.17 1.14 18.35
N ARG A 413 5.25 0.41 18.98
CA ARG A 413 3.90 0.08 18.48
C ARG A 413 2.81 0.65 19.40
N PRO A 414 1.57 0.80 18.92
CA PRO A 414 0.53 1.53 19.67
C PRO A 414 -0.19 0.72 20.74
N SER A 415 -0.13 -0.61 20.68
CA SER A 415 -0.83 -1.50 21.62
C SER A 415 0.06 -2.67 22.02
N ASP A 416 -0.21 -3.25 23.20
CA ASP A 416 0.51 -4.46 23.60
C ASP A 416 0.19 -5.62 22.66
N ASN A 417 -1.04 -5.78 22.21
CA ASN A 417 -1.43 -6.76 21.21
C ASN A 417 -2.32 -6.15 20.10
N CYS A 418 -2.29 -6.72 18.92
CA CYS A 418 -3.00 -6.27 17.73
C CYS A 418 -3.05 -7.40 16.70
N ARG A 419 -4.00 -7.35 15.76
CA ARG A 419 -3.99 -8.22 14.56
C ARG A 419 -2.64 -8.17 13.82
N MET A 420 -1.95 -7.03 13.83
CA MET A 420 -0.62 -6.88 13.23
C MET A 420 0.53 -7.48 14.08
N ARG A 421 0.22 -8.01 15.28
CA ARG A 421 1.19 -8.69 16.13
C ARG A 421 0.96 -10.18 16.21
N THR A 422 -0.30 -10.61 16.40
CA THR A 422 -0.65 -12.04 16.57
C THR A 422 -1.95 -12.40 15.86
N ASN A 423 -2.04 -13.65 15.42
CA ASN A 423 -3.27 -14.20 14.84
C ASN A 423 -4.38 -14.40 15.88
N GLU A 424 -4.03 -14.53 17.15
CA GLU A 424 -4.93 -14.73 18.26
C GLU A 424 -5.63 -13.44 18.72
N ALA A 425 -5.08 -12.28 18.39
CA ALA A 425 -5.69 -10.99 18.72
C ALA A 425 -7.12 -10.90 18.20
N ALA A 426 -8.06 -10.38 19.02
CA ALA A 426 -9.46 -10.24 18.61
C ALA A 426 -9.65 -9.36 17.36
N GLY A 427 -8.78 -8.37 17.15
CA GLY A 427 -8.84 -7.46 16.00
C GLY A 427 -7.68 -6.50 15.93
N PHE A 428 -7.82 -5.48 15.10
CA PHE A 428 -6.88 -4.37 15.02
C PHE A 428 -6.98 -3.45 16.23
N CYS A 429 -5.87 -2.88 16.67
CA CYS A 429 -5.84 -1.84 17.69
C CYS A 429 -6.47 -0.53 17.19
N PRO A 430 -6.80 0.44 18.08
CA PRO A 430 -7.46 1.67 17.67
C PRO A 430 -6.67 2.51 16.66
N VAL A 431 -5.34 2.48 16.71
CA VAL A 431 -4.48 3.22 15.77
C VAL A 431 -4.57 2.60 14.38
N CYS A 432 -4.45 1.27 14.27
CA CYS A 432 -4.61 0.54 13.01
C CYS A 432 -6.03 0.74 12.43
N ARG A 433 -7.09 0.64 13.27
CA ARG A 433 -8.47 0.91 12.83
C ARG A 433 -8.64 2.34 12.31
N ARG A 434 -8.08 3.34 13.00
CA ARG A 434 -8.10 4.74 12.56
C ARG A 434 -7.42 4.93 11.22
N SER A 435 -6.26 4.31 11.02
CA SER A 435 -5.51 4.40 9.77
C SER A 435 -6.27 3.79 8.61
N LEU A 436 -6.78 2.56 8.77
CA LEU A 436 -7.59 1.88 7.76
C LEU A 436 -8.87 2.66 7.42
N ALA A 437 -9.57 3.20 8.43
CA ALA A 437 -10.76 4.02 8.21
C ALA A 437 -10.44 5.32 7.43
N LYS A 438 -9.33 6.00 7.77
CA LYS A 438 -8.87 7.18 7.03
C LYS A 438 -8.58 6.86 5.57
N LEU A 439 -7.99 5.70 5.28
CA LEU A 439 -7.73 5.26 3.91
C LEU A 439 -9.04 5.00 3.15
N ILE A 440 -10.00 4.28 3.73
CA ILE A 440 -11.31 4.07 3.10
C ILE A 440 -11.96 5.40 2.73
N LEU A 441 -11.98 6.36 3.66
CA LEU A 441 -12.54 7.69 3.39
C LEU A 441 -11.73 8.46 2.35
N PHE A 442 -10.40 8.34 2.35
CA PHE A 442 -9.54 8.99 1.36
C PHE A 442 -9.81 8.50 -0.07
N TYR A 443 -10.09 7.22 -0.25
CA TYR A 443 -10.42 6.61 -1.55
C TYR A 443 -11.82 6.97 -2.04
N THR A 444 -12.77 7.21 -1.12
CA THR A 444 -14.20 7.26 -1.44
C THR A 444 -14.85 8.64 -1.25
N GLN A 445 -14.20 9.56 -0.54
CA GLN A 445 -14.74 10.86 -0.21
C GLN A 445 -13.73 11.98 -0.48
N GLU A 446 -14.24 13.15 -0.88
CA GLU A 446 -13.40 14.34 -0.97
C GLU A 446 -12.88 14.75 0.41
N SER A 447 -11.56 14.96 0.50
CA SER A 447 -10.96 15.53 1.71
C SER A 447 -11.38 17.00 1.86
N LYS A 448 -11.94 17.31 3.02
CA LYS A 448 -12.35 18.69 3.37
C LYS A 448 -11.15 19.59 3.64
#